data_ff93225f158fc7a9ea3d7b356e9fc2f0
#
_entry.id   ff93225f158fc7a9ea3d7b356e9fc2f0
#
_cell.length_a   1.000
_cell.length_b   1.000
_cell.length_c   1.000
_cell.angle_alpha   90.00
_cell.angle_beta   90.00
_cell.angle_gamma   90.00
#
_symmetry.space_group_name_H-M   'P 1'
#
loop_
_entity.id
_entity.type
_entity.pdbx_description
1 polymer ?
#
loop_
_entity_poly.entity_id
_entity_poly.type
_entity_poly.pdbx_seq_one_letter_code
_entity_poly.pdbx_strand_id
1 'polypeptide(L)'
;PGVVDIYTWEDVPQTRFAIAGQTFPEPSPYDRLILDRHLRFSGDAVAIIAAETEKAALKAMKLIKVSYRVLPAVLDFRTAKDNPVLVHPEEDWFPPCDVGGDPKRNLVASDSETYGDVDGILADCDIVLERTYHTKAFNQAMMEPFTTYADFDRYGRLHIISSTQIVFHTRRILSRALGIPKSKIRVEKLRIGGGFGAKQTAVCEVYPAFVAMKTGRPAMICYTREEAQIAGSPRHEMEITVKLGATKDGRIRAMDLYTLSNSGAYGEHGPTTVGLSGHKSIPLYTGSLEAHRFGYDVVYTNHQAAGAYRGYGATQGIFAVESIVSELAEQLGMDATEIRDKNMIQEGMVMPAYYNEIANACALDRCMEHCRKMFNWEERSKVRDMGNGKVRTAGVAMAMQGSCISNVDVGSATVKLSEDGTYNLIIGAADMGTGCDTILAQMVAELMDCSVDDVAVFGADTDVSPYDSGSYASSTTYITGQAVVKACGELKQRICAIAAKMLNCEEEAVVFERTQVRRINSEQAVSLTNIAYQSQVGNSISAESTATHSSPVSPPPYMVGMVEIELDKLTGKVDILDYMAVVDCGIPINPALARIQTEGGIVQGIGHTLMENVTYNDSG
;
A
#
# COMPACT_ATOMS: atom_id res chain seq x y z
N PRO A 1 2.99 1.97 42.96
CA PRO A 1 1.86 1.05 43.03
C PRO A 1 1.21 0.90 41.65
N GLY A 2 0.86 -0.34 41.29
CA GLY A 2 0.22 -0.65 40.01
C GLY A 2 1.15 -0.87 38.81
N VAL A 3 2.48 -0.72 38.97
CA VAL A 3 3.47 -1.16 37.99
C VAL A 3 3.76 -2.64 38.25
N VAL A 4 3.69 -3.45 37.20
CA VAL A 4 3.95 -4.88 37.21
C VAL A 4 5.45 -5.13 36.98
N ASP A 5 5.99 -4.50 35.92
CA ASP A 5 7.40 -4.61 35.55
C ASP A 5 7.85 -3.47 34.65
N ILE A 6 9.16 -3.31 34.46
CA ILE A 6 9.77 -2.36 33.51
C ILE A 6 10.91 -3.10 32.82
N TYR A 7 10.88 -3.09 31.48
CA TYR A 7 11.86 -3.76 30.65
C TYR A 7 12.68 -2.77 29.87
N THR A 8 13.96 -3.06 29.71
CA THR A 8 14.93 -2.28 28.96
C THR A 8 15.53 -3.11 27.84
N TRP A 9 16.49 -2.56 27.12
CA TRP A 9 17.21 -3.28 26.07
C TRP A 9 17.94 -4.56 26.60
N GLU A 10 18.23 -4.67 27.87
CA GLU A 10 18.84 -5.87 28.49
C GLU A 10 17.86 -7.04 28.66
N ASP A 11 16.54 -6.77 28.63
CA ASP A 11 15.51 -7.76 28.94
C ASP A 11 14.90 -8.40 27.70
N VAL A 12 15.11 -7.80 26.51
CA VAL A 12 14.50 -8.20 25.24
C VAL A 12 15.43 -9.05 24.39
N PRO A 13 14.89 -9.90 23.49
CA PRO A 13 15.71 -10.62 22.52
C PRO A 13 16.57 -9.67 21.67
N GLN A 14 17.84 -10.03 21.50
CA GLN A 14 18.82 -9.28 20.70
C GLN A 14 18.87 -9.80 19.24
N THR A 15 17.70 -10.07 18.65
CA THR A 15 17.57 -10.53 17.27
C THR A 15 17.04 -9.40 16.42
N ARG A 16 17.79 -8.96 15.40
CA ARG A 16 17.31 -7.94 14.48
C ARG A 16 16.19 -8.45 13.60
N PHE A 17 15.24 -7.57 13.33
CA PHE A 17 14.07 -7.83 12.50
C PHE A 17 13.67 -6.56 11.73
N ALA A 18 12.78 -6.71 10.75
CA ALA A 18 12.10 -5.60 10.08
C ALA A 18 10.64 -5.57 10.54
N ILE A 19 10.08 -4.38 10.65
CA ILE A 19 8.64 -4.21 10.95
C ILE A 19 7.78 -4.06 9.69
N ALA A 20 8.40 -3.92 8.53
CA ALA A 20 7.70 -3.82 7.25
C ALA A 20 7.04 -5.15 6.87
N GLY A 21 5.75 -5.08 6.52
CA GLY A 21 4.97 -6.24 6.12
C GLY A 21 4.70 -6.25 4.62
N GLN A 22 5.52 -7.00 3.89
CA GLN A 22 5.36 -7.26 2.46
C GLN A 22 5.94 -8.64 2.16
N THR A 23 6.19 -9.00 0.94
CA THR A 23 6.65 -10.32 0.47
C THR A 23 7.57 -11.10 1.42
N PHE A 24 7.94 -12.32 1.05
CA PHE A 24 8.97 -13.11 1.71
C PHE A 24 9.83 -13.86 0.66
N PRO A 25 11.18 -13.78 0.74
CA PRO A 25 11.94 -12.95 1.67
C PRO A 25 11.60 -11.46 1.49
N GLU A 26 11.53 -10.72 2.60
CA GLU A 26 11.28 -9.29 2.53
C GLU A 26 12.51 -8.52 2.05
N PRO A 27 12.34 -7.49 1.18
CA PRO A 27 13.44 -6.64 0.76
C PRO A 27 13.89 -5.65 1.84
N SER A 28 13.16 -5.57 2.96
CA SER A 28 13.48 -4.70 4.09
C SER A 28 14.67 -5.25 4.88
N PRO A 29 15.68 -4.45 5.23
CA PRO A 29 16.80 -4.91 6.04
C PRO A 29 16.35 -5.24 7.47
N TYR A 30 17.04 -6.21 8.09
CA TYR A 30 16.90 -6.48 9.52
C TYR A 30 17.84 -5.54 10.27
N ASP A 31 17.32 -4.39 10.63
CA ASP A 31 18.08 -3.29 11.23
C ASP A 31 17.56 -2.82 12.60
N ARG A 32 16.40 -3.34 13.05
CA ARG A 32 15.73 -2.95 14.29
C ARG A 32 15.77 -4.05 15.35
N LEU A 33 15.89 -3.65 16.62
CA LEU A 33 15.64 -4.47 17.82
C LEU A 33 14.32 -4.05 18.48
N ILE A 34 13.77 -4.87 19.39
CA ILE A 34 12.57 -4.51 20.18
C ILE A 34 12.85 -3.26 21.01
N LEU A 35 13.96 -3.24 21.73
CA LEU A 35 14.56 -2.09 22.39
C LEU A 35 16.06 -2.14 22.09
N ASP A 36 16.64 -1.02 21.74
CA ASP A 36 18.06 -0.93 21.42
C ASP A 36 18.76 0.02 22.42
N ARG A 37 20.00 -0.31 22.75
CA ARG A 37 20.87 0.58 23.52
C ARG A 37 21.29 1.80 22.70
N HIS A 38 21.38 1.64 21.37
CA HIS A 38 21.70 2.68 20.42
C HIS A 38 20.40 3.22 19.81
N LEU A 39 19.90 4.32 20.37
CA LEU A 39 18.73 5.03 19.86
C LEU A 39 19.13 5.89 18.68
N ARG A 40 18.33 5.85 17.61
CA ARG A 40 18.67 6.48 16.33
C ARG A 40 17.84 7.71 16.00
N PHE A 41 16.65 7.82 16.59
CA PHE A 41 15.79 9.00 16.42
C PHE A 41 14.89 9.20 17.65
N SER A 42 14.19 10.32 17.72
CA SER A 42 13.38 10.71 18.88
C SER A 42 12.21 9.78 19.19
N GLY A 43 11.77 8.97 18.21
CA GLY A 43 10.67 8.00 18.35
C GLY A 43 11.10 6.60 18.77
N ASP A 44 12.39 6.32 18.93
CA ASP A 44 12.85 5.01 19.41
C ASP A 44 12.42 4.74 20.85
N ALA A 45 11.90 3.52 21.09
CA ALA A 45 11.46 3.10 22.40
C ALA A 45 12.66 2.85 23.33
N VAL A 46 12.64 3.48 24.51
CA VAL A 46 13.70 3.37 25.53
C VAL A 46 13.42 2.24 26.50
N ALA A 47 12.15 2.05 26.89
CA ALA A 47 11.72 1.05 27.85
C ALA A 47 10.26 0.66 27.62
N ILE A 48 9.88 -0.54 28.07
CA ILE A 48 8.50 -1.01 28.12
C ILE A 48 8.05 -1.03 29.57
N ILE A 49 6.95 -0.33 29.89
CA ILE A 49 6.36 -0.30 31.22
C ILE A 49 5.09 -1.14 31.20
N ALA A 50 5.10 -2.24 31.95
CA ALA A 50 3.90 -3.04 32.20
C ALA A 50 3.23 -2.60 33.51
N ALA A 51 1.96 -2.20 33.44
CA ALA A 51 1.21 -1.73 34.59
C ALA A 51 -0.26 -2.22 34.54
N GLU A 52 -0.91 -2.28 35.69
CA GLU A 52 -2.32 -2.73 35.80
C GLU A 52 -3.32 -1.73 35.23
N THR A 53 -2.92 -0.48 35.06
CA THR A 53 -3.74 0.58 34.48
C THR A 53 -2.86 1.54 33.68
N GLU A 54 -3.43 2.13 32.64
CA GLU A 54 -2.79 3.20 31.84
C GLU A 54 -2.29 4.35 32.72
N LYS A 55 -3.12 4.77 33.71
CA LYS A 55 -2.74 5.83 34.66
C LYS A 55 -1.46 5.48 35.45
N ALA A 56 -1.29 4.23 35.85
CA ALA A 56 -0.08 3.78 36.55
C ALA A 56 1.12 3.75 35.60
N ALA A 57 0.94 3.30 34.35
CA ALA A 57 1.97 3.31 33.32
C ALA A 57 2.46 4.74 33.01
N LEU A 58 1.54 5.66 32.74
CA LEU A 58 1.87 7.07 32.48
C LEU A 58 2.56 7.76 33.66
N LYS A 59 2.14 7.41 34.90
CA LYS A 59 2.83 7.93 36.08
C LYS A 59 4.25 7.37 36.22
N ALA A 60 4.42 6.09 35.96
CA ALA A 60 5.75 5.44 35.99
C ALA A 60 6.68 6.02 34.92
N MET A 61 6.17 6.21 33.69
CA MET A 61 6.91 6.81 32.58
C MET A 61 7.54 8.16 32.97
N LYS A 62 6.79 9.02 33.67
CA LYS A 62 7.29 10.33 34.15
C LYS A 62 8.36 10.24 35.25
N LEU A 63 8.53 9.08 35.87
CA LEU A 63 9.52 8.85 36.93
C LEU A 63 10.81 8.24 36.39
N ILE A 64 10.81 7.68 35.20
CA ILE A 64 12.01 7.14 34.55
C ILE A 64 12.95 8.30 34.21
N LYS A 65 14.20 8.15 34.60
CA LYS A 65 15.27 9.09 34.25
C LYS A 65 16.23 8.39 33.33
N VAL A 66 16.49 8.98 32.19
CA VAL A 66 17.40 8.46 31.16
C VAL A 66 18.61 9.39 31.08
N SER A 67 19.79 8.81 31.07
CA SER A 67 21.03 9.54 30.82
C SER A 67 21.55 9.14 29.44
N TYR A 68 21.68 10.10 28.53
CA TYR A 68 22.13 9.87 27.18
C TYR A 68 23.57 10.30 26.97
N ARG A 69 24.34 9.52 26.23
CA ARG A 69 25.53 9.97 25.53
C ARG A 69 25.15 10.32 24.12
N VAL A 70 25.04 11.60 23.81
CA VAL A 70 24.71 12.06 22.47
C VAL A 70 25.84 11.71 21.51
N LEU A 71 25.52 11.10 20.40
CA LEU A 71 26.42 10.73 19.32
C LEU A 71 26.27 11.71 18.16
N PRO A 72 27.26 11.83 17.26
CA PRO A 72 27.09 12.55 16.01
C PRO A 72 25.92 11.96 15.23
N ALA A 73 25.12 12.83 14.60
CA ALA A 73 23.92 12.44 13.85
C ALA A 73 24.03 12.86 12.37
N VAL A 74 23.38 12.09 11.51
CA VAL A 74 23.19 12.38 10.08
C VAL A 74 21.76 12.89 9.90
N LEU A 75 21.60 14.21 9.70
CA LEU A 75 20.29 14.85 9.62
C LEU A 75 19.91 15.27 8.19
N ASP A 76 20.89 15.59 7.35
CA ASP A 76 20.63 15.90 5.93
C ASP A 76 20.83 14.66 5.06
N PHE A 77 19.74 14.15 4.48
CA PHE A 77 19.77 12.96 3.63
C PHE A 77 20.59 13.17 2.35
N ARG A 78 20.78 14.41 1.90
CA ARG A 78 21.59 14.73 0.72
C ARG A 78 23.07 14.43 0.93
N THR A 79 23.51 14.45 2.18
CA THR A 79 24.90 14.20 2.58
C THR A 79 25.06 12.89 3.35
N ALA A 80 24.01 12.07 3.40
CA ALA A 80 24.00 10.84 4.18
C ALA A 80 24.79 9.71 3.52
N LYS A 81 24.69 9.57 2.19
CA LYS A 81 25.45 8.58 1.42
C LYS A 81 26.95 8.84 1.58
N ASP A 82 27.69 7.79 1.91
CA ASP A 82 29.15 7.84 2.13
C ASP A 82 29.58 8.80 3.29
N ASN A 83 28.67 9.17 4.18
CA ASN A 83 28.98 9.95 5.37
C ASN A 83 29.84 9.13 6.33
N PRO A 84 30.90 9.70 6.94
CA PRO A 84 31.72 8.98 7.91
C PRO A 84 30.99 8.62 9.22
N VAL A 85 29.90 9.31 9.54
CA VAL A 85 29.01 8.97 10.64
C VAL A 85 28.00 7.94 10.13
N LEU A 86 27.98 6.75 10.74
CA LEU A 86 27.09 5.66 10.35
C LEU A 86 25.88 5.60 11.28
N VAL A 87 24.69 5.51 10.69
CA VAL A 87 23.43 5.29 11.41
C VAL A 87 23.35 3.85 11.92
N HIS A 88 23.87 2.89 11.13
CA HIS A 88 23.95 1.47 11.46
C HIS A 88 25.41 0.98 11.37
N PRO A 89 26.21 1.19 12.42
CA PRO A 89 27.59 0.70 12.47
C PRO A 89 27.70 -0.79 12.82
N GLU A 90 26.58 -1.46 13.16
CA GLU A 90 26.53 -2.83 13.65
C GLU A 90 26.86 -3.84 12.55
N GLU A 91 27.57 -4.92 12.93
CA GLU A 91 27.95 -5.99 12.01
C GLU A 91 26.82 -6.99 11.74
N ASP A 92 25.78 -7.01 12.59
CA ASP A 92 24.63 -7.91 12.50
C ASP A 92 23.46 -7.34 11.66
N TRP A 93 23.66 -6.22 10.98
CA TRP A 93 22.77 -5.71 9.95
C TRP A 93 22.69 -6.70 8.78
N PHE A 94 21.49 -7.03 8.33
CA PHE A 94 21.29 -8.08 7.32
C PHE A 94 20.13 -7.78 6.39
N PRO A 95 20.33 -7.70 5.06
CA PRO A 95 19.26 -7.64 4.08
C PRO A 95 18.88 -9.07 3.65
N PRO A 96 17.61 -9.50 3.79
CA PRO A 96 17.18 -10.83 3.34
C PRO A 96 17.26 -11.04 1.82
N CYS A 97 17.23 -9.95 1.04
CA CYS A 97 17.40 -9.92 -0.39
C CYS A 97 18.50 -8.92 -0.76
N ASP A 98 19.15 -9.12 -1.90
CA ASP A 98 20.01 -8.09 -2.49
C ASP A 98 19.16 -6.96 -3.03
N VAL A 99 19.32 -5.78 -2.44
CA VAL A 99 18.64 -4.53 -2.83
C VAL A 99 19.67 -3.40 -3.02
N GLY A 100 20.95 -3.73 -3.16
CA GLY A 100 22.04 -2.76 -3.23
C GLY A 100 22.30 -2.00 -1.94
N GLY A 101 21.88 -2.57 -0.79
CA GLY A 101 22.07 -1.96 0.53
C GLY A 101 23.49 -2.12 1.06
N ASP A 102 24.04 -1.06 1.67
CA ASP A 102 25.33 -1.05 2.34
C ASP A 102 25.30 -0.09 3.55
N PRO A 103 25.17 -0.59 4.78
CA PRO A 103 25.10 0.25 5.96
C PRO A 103 26.40 1.03 6.22
N LYS A 104 27.55 0.59 5.70
CA LYS A 104 28.83 1.31 5.80
C LYS A 104 28.86 2.55 4.92
N ARG A 105 27.91 2.67 4.00
CA ARG A 105 27.70 3.82 3.14
C ARG A 105 26.41 4.59 3.51
N ASN A 106 25.76 4.22 4.60
CA ASN A 106 24.40 4.67 4.96
C ASN A 106 23.37 4.38 3.84
N LEU A 107 23.53 3.33 3.04
CA LEU A 107 22.58 2.91 2.03
C LEU A 107 21.65 1.82 2.56
N VAL A 108 20.34 2.06 2.46
CA VAL A 108 19.29 1.06 2.66
C VAL A 108 19.13 0.22 1.39
N ALA A 109 19.12 0.89 0.25
CA ALA A 109 18.99 0.29 -1.08
C ALA A 109 19.55 1.22 -2.15
N SER A 110 19.96 0.64 -3.28
CA SER A 110 20.41 1.36 -4.47
C SER A 110 20.19 0.48 -5.69
N ASP A 111 19.60 1.01 -6.75
CA ASP A 111 19.42 0.29 -8.01
C ASP A 111 19.35 1.23 -9.19
N SER A 112 19.57 0.72 -10.40
CA SER A 112 19.44 1.48 -11.64
C SER A 112 19.12 0.58 -12.83
N GLU A 113 18.34 1.10 -13.77
CA GLU A 113 18.04 0.47 -15.05
C GLU A 113 18.19 1.46 -16.20
N THR A 114 18.47 0.95 -17.38
CA THR A 114 18.57 1.75 -18.59
C THR A 114 17.95 0.99 -19.77
N TYR A 115 17.13 1.69 -20.54
CA TYR A 115 16.55 1.21 -21.78
C TYR A 115 16.91 2.18 -22.92
N GLY A 116 17.48 1.67 -24.00
CA GLY A 116 17.90 2.47 -25.14
C GLY A 116 19.16 3.33 -24.90
N ASP A 117 19.50 4.18 -25.88
CA ASP A 117 20.64 5.10 -25.83
C ASP A 117 20.19 6.48 -25.30
N VAL A 118 20.09 6.61 -23.99
CA VAL A 118 19.60 7.82 -23.34
C VAL A 118 20.46 9.04 -23.66
N ASP A 119 21.79 8.89 -23.55
CA ASP A 119 22.71 10.03 -23.73
C ASP A 119 22.77 10.48 -25.19
N GLY A 120 22.79 9.54 -26.13
CA GLY A 120 22.76 9.85 -27.57
C GLY A 120 21.46 10.53 -27.99
N ILE A 121 20.31 10.06 -27.50
CA ILE A 121 19.01 10.65 -27.81
C ILE A 121 18.86 12.03 -27.17
N LEU A 122 19.29 12.22 -25.90
CA LEU A 122 19.29 13.53 -25.25
C LEU A 122 20.14 14.55 -26.03
N ALA A 123 21.30 14.13 -26.55
CA ALA A 123 22.16 14.99 -27.35
C ALA A 123 21.55 15.38 -28.71
N ASP A 124 20.66 14.55 -29.26
CA ASP A 124 19.94 14.77 -30.53
C ASP A 124 18.59 15.51 -30.36
N CYS A 125 18.17 15.80 -29.13
CA CYS A 125 16.95 16.52 -28.86
C CYS A 125 17.08 18.03 -29.09
N ASP A 126 16.02 18.66 -29.59
CA ASP A 126 15.96 20.12 -29.78
C ASP A 126 15.92 20.87 -28.44
N ILE A 127 15.29 20.28 -27.45
CA ILE A 127 15.10 20.87 -26.10
C ILE A 127 15.48 19.80 -25.07
N VAL A 128 16.28 20.18 -24.10
CA VAL A 128 16.61 19.38 -22.92
C VAL A 128 16.34 20.21 -21.68
N LEU A 129 15.45 19.70 -20.81
CA LEU A 129 15.18 20.27 -19.50
C LEU A 129 15.77 19.35 -18.43
N GLU A 130 16.34 19.95 -17.39
CA GLU A 130 16.77 19.24 -16.18
C GLU A 130 16.29 19.98 -14.95
N ARG A 131 15.58 19.29 -14.06
CA ARG A 131 15.00 19.86 -12.83
C ARG A 131 15.12 18.88 -11.69
N THR A 132 15.30 19.44 -10.50
CA THR A 132 15.21 18.67 -9.24
C THR A 132 14.00 19.14 -8.46
N TYR A 133 13.13 18.21 -8.13
CA TYR A 133 11.91 18.44 -7.35
C TYR A 133 12.05 17.82 -5.97
N HIS A 134 11.55 18.49 -4.95
CA HIS A 134 11.57 18.03 -3.58
C HIS A 134 10.16 17.75 -3.06
N THR A 135 9.95 16.57 -2.47
CA THR A 135 8.72 16.20 -1.79
C THR A 135 8.99 16.00 -0.30
N LYS A 136 8.11 16.52 0.54
CA LYS A 136 8.22 16.48 2.00
C LYS A 136 7.76 15.14 2.57
N ALA A 137 8.15 14.85 3.80
CA ALA A 137 7.57 13.79 4.61
C ALA A 137 6.26 14.25 5.27
N PHE A 138 5.29 13.35 5.39
CA PHE A 138 4.03 13.57 6.11
C PHE A 138 3.40 12.26 6.56
N ASN A 139 2.67 12.30 7.69
CA ASN A 139 2.09 11.13 8.32
C ASN A 139 0.71 10.78 7.73
N GLN A 140 0.32 9.49 7.79
CA GLN A 140 -0.97 8.98 7.29
C GLN A 140 -2.17 9.50 8.09
N ALA A 141 -1.97 9.86 9.34
CA ALA A 141 -2.95 10.47 10.24
C ALA A 141 -4.33 9.76 10.26
N MET A 142 -4.33 8.41 10.16
CA MET A 142 -5.54 7.61 10.21
C MET A 142 -6.34 7.90 11.50
N MET A 143 -7.68 7.84 11.42
CA MET A 143 -8.57 8.16 12.56
C MET A 143 -8.28 7.29 13.79
N GLU A 144 -8.14 5.99 13.60
CA GLU A 144 -7.72 5.04 14.62
C GLU A 144 -6.18 4.96 14.65
N PRO A 145 -5.53 5.33 15.79
CA PRO A 145 -4.09 5.11 15.97
C PRO A 145 -3.70 3.62 15.99
N PHE A 146 -2.46 3.32 16.32
CA PHE A 146 -2.03 1.94 16.50
C PHE A 146 -2.55 1.37 17.82
N THR A 147 -3.17 0.19 17.75
CA THR A 147 -3.71 -0.51 18.91
C THR A 147 -3.45 -2.00 18.79
N THR A 148 -2.92 -2.61 19.85
CA THR A 148 -2.68 -4.05 19.91
C THR A 148 -2.97 -4.59 21.31
N TYR A 149 -3.67 -5.71 21.34
CA TYR A 149 -3.89 -6.54 22.51
C TYR A 149 -3.18 -7.88 22.33
N ALA A 150 -2.61 -8.42 23.39
CA ALA A 150 -1.93 -9.70 23.42
C ALA A 150 -2.30 -10.50 24.68
N ASP A 151 -2.60 -11.78 24.50
CA ASP A 151 -2.80 -12.74 25.58
C ASP A 151 -2.34 -14.15 25.18
N PHE A 152 -2.62 -15.15 26.00
CA PHE A 152 -2.45 -16.55 25.66
C PHE A 152 -3.79 -17.24 25.49
N ASP A 153 -3.93 -17.98 24.38
CA ASP A 153 -5.10 -18.85 24.20
C ASP A 153 -5.03 -20.06 25.15
N ARG A 154 -6.13 -20.81 25.22
CA ARG A 154 -6.22 -22.04 26.06
C ARG A 154 -5.18 -23.13 25.73
N TYR A 155 -4.51 -23.04 24.59
CA TYR A 155 -3.47 -23.96 24.15
C TYR A 155 -2.04 -23.43 24.46
N GLY A 156 -1.95 -22.29 25.14
CA GLY A 156 -0.68 -21.64 25.47
C GLY A 156 0.01 -21.00 24.28
N ARG A 157 -0.74 -20.64 23.23
CA ARG A 157 -0.21 -19.89 22.09
C ARG A 157 -0.47 -18.38 22.30
N LEU A 158 0.48 -17.58 21.89
CA LEU A 158 0.36 -16.14 21.90
C LEU A 158 -0.73 -15.71 20.91
N HIS A 159 -1.76 -15.05 21.41
CA HIS A 159 -2.88 -14.53 20.64
C HIS A 159 -2.79 -13.01 20.57
N ILE A 160 -2.74 -12.48 19.37
CA ILE A 160 -2.60 -11.06 19.07
C ILE A 160 -3.84 -10.57 18.35
N ILE A 161 -4.47 -9.53 18.89
CA ILE A 161 -5.54 -8.78 18.23
C ILE A 161 -4.96 -7.40 17.90
N SER A 162 -4.82 -7.09 16.63
CA SER A 162 -4.20 -5.84 16.19
C SER A 162 -4.98 -5.14 15.08
N SER A 163 -4.92 -3.82 15.05
CA SER A 163 -5.40 -3.03 13.93
C SER A 163 -4.35 -3.03 12.80
N THR A 164 -4.21 -4.18 12.12
CA THR A 164 -3.19 -4.45 11.11
C THR A 164 -3.77 -4.79 9.74
N GLN A 165 -3.13 -4.35 8.67
CA GLN A 165 -3.46 -4.71 7.28
C GLN A 165 -2.90 -6.09 6.88
N ILE A 166 -2.04 -6.72 7.71
CA ILE A 166 -1.09 -7.75 7.29
C ILE A 166 -0.95 -8.87 8.34
N VAL A 167 -2.05 -9.51 8.74
CA VAL A 167 -2.05 -10.48 9.86
C VAL A 167 -0.98 -11.58 9.72
N PHE A 168 -0.76 -12.12 8.51
CA PHE A 168 0.23 -13.17 8.26
C PHE A 168 1.67 -12.65 8.35
N HIS A 169 1.92 -11.43 7.88
CA HIS A 169 3.23 -10.80 8.03
C HIS A 169 3.50 -10.37 9.47
N THR A 170 2.49 -9.85 10.18
CA THR A 170 2.59 -9.55 11.62
C THR A 170 2.99 -10.79 12.40
N ARG A 171 2.36 -11.96 12.12
CA ARG A 171 2.77 -13.24 12.72
C ARG A 171 4.23 -13.59 12.43
N ARG A 172 4.70 -13.38 11.20
CA ARG A 172 6.09 -13.62 10.80
C ARG A 172 7.06 -12.69 11.54
N ILE A 173 6.75 -11.41 11.59
CA ILE A 173 7.54 -10.38 12.27
C ILE A 173 7.69 -10.69 13.75
N LEU A 174 6.57 -10.99 14.43
CA LEU A 174 6.56 -11.35 15.85
C LEU A 174 7.33 -12.63 16.12
N SER A 175 7.21 -13.64 15.26
CA SER A 175 7.96 -14.90 15.38
C SER A 175 9.46 -14.65 15.40
N ARG A 176 9.96 -13.78 14.51
CA ARG A 176 11.39 -13.42 14.46
C ARG A 176 11.81 -12.56 15.66
N ALA A 177 11.07 -11.48 15.92
CA ALA A 177 11.41 -10.53 16.99
C ALA A 177 11.43 -11.19 18.37
N LEU A 178 10.49 -12.10 18.64
CA LEU A 178 10.34 -12.77 19.93
C LEU A 178 11.08 -14.12 20.02
N GLY A 179 11.63 -14.61 18.90
CA GLY A 179 12.35 -15.89 18.86
C GLY A 179 11.46 -17.12 19.09
N ILE A 180 10.18 -17.07 18.74
CA ILE A 180 9.22 -18.19 18.90
C ILE A 180 8.66 -18.66 17.56
N PRO A 181 8.30 -19.95 17.41
CA PRO A 181 7.75 -20.48 16.17
C PRO A 181 6.43 -19.81 15.78
N LYS A 182 6.20 -19.59 14.46
CA LYS A 182 4.93 -19.05 13.93
C LYS A 182 3.70 -19.82 14.39
N SER A 183 3.82 -21.15 14.57
CA SER A 183 2.74 -22.02 15.07
C SER A 183 2.32 -21.71 16.51
N LYS A 184 3.13 -20.94 17.25
CA LYS A 184 2.83 -20.49 18.62
C LYS A 184 2.21 -19.09 18.65
N ILE A 185 1.90 -18.52 17.48
CA ILE A 185 1.34 -17.17 17.37
C ILE A 185 0.07 -17.24 16.49
N ARG A 186 -1.04 -16.73 17.00
CA ARG A 186 -2.26 -16.41 16.26
C ARG A 186 -2.38 -14.90 16.18
N VAL A 187 -2.67 -14.37 15.01
CA VAL A 187 -2.95 -12.95 14.80
C VAL A 187 -4.30 -12.81 14.13
N GLU A 188 -5.15 -11.98 14.70
CA GLU A 188 -6.42 -11.60 14.10
C GLU A 188 -6.60 -10.08 14.08
N LYS A 189 -7.39 -9.59 13.15
CA LYS A 189 -7.80 -8.19 13.08
C LYS A 189 -9.26 -8.04 13.48
N LEU A 190 -9.60 -6.93 14.09
CA LEU A 190 -10.96 -6.46 14.22
C LEU A 190 -11.27 -5.43 13.12
N ARG A 191 -12.30 -4.60 13.29
CA ARG A 191 -12.52 -3.45 12.40
C ARG A 191 -11.36 -2.46 12.53
N ILE A 192 -10.94 -1.91 11.40
CA ILE A 192 -9.78 -1.02 11.32
C ILE A 192 -10.25 0.36 10.88
N GLY A 193 -9.94 1.38 11.67
CA GLY A 193 -10.32 2.79 11.46
C GLY A 193 -9.34 3.56 10.57
N GLY A 194 -9.05 3.01 9.37
CA GLY A 194 -8.09 3.56 8.43
C GLY A 194 -6.68 3.01 8.60
N GLY A 195 -5.93 2.94 7.52
CA GLY A 195 -4.54 2.48 7.52
C GLY A 195 -3.66 3.31 6.60
N PHE A 196 -4.06 3.46 5.34
CA PHE A 196 -3.36 4.21 4.30
C PHE A 196 -1.90 3.80 4.10
N GLY A 197 -1.55 2.55 4.51
CA GLY A 197 -0.18 2.03 4.52
C GLY A 197 0.48 2.03 5.91
N ALA A 198 0.09 2.89 6.85
CA ALA A 198 0.68 2.91 8.19
C ALA A 198 0.60 1.55 8.91
N LYS A 199 -0.52 0.85 8.76
CA LYS A 199 -0.78 -0.46 9.39
C LYS A 199 -0.30 -1.66 8.56
N GLN A 200 0.47 -1.39 7.50
CA GLN A 200 1.31 -2.37 6.80
C GLN A 200 2.66 -2.55 7.52
N THR A 201 2.86 -1.86 8.61
CA THR A 201 4.04 -1.86 9.46
C THR A 201 3.64 -2.31 10.86
N ALA A 202 4.36 -3.28 11.45
CA ALA A 202 4.10 -3.77 12.81
C ALA A 202 4.73 -2.81 13.84
N VAL A 203 4.07 -1.66 14.06
CA VAL A 203 4.63 -0.55 14.85
C VAL A 203 4.63 -0.82 16.34
N CYS A 204 3.55 -1.37 16.91
CA CYS A 204 3.40 -1.54 18.34
C CYS A 204 3.15 -2.98 18.80
N GLU A 205 2.96 -3.92 17.89
CA GLU A 205 2.53 -5.30 18.16
C GLU A 205 3.51 -6.06 19.04
N VAL A 206 4.79 -5.80 18.89
CA VAL A 206 5.84 -6.51 19.62
C VAL A 206 5.83 -6.22 21.12
N TYR A 207 5.43 -5.01 21.54
CA TYR A 207 5.48 -4.60 22.94
C TYR A 207 4.49 -5.35 23.83
N PRO A 208 3.16 -5.36 23.57
CA PRO A 208 2.23 -6.13 24.38
C PRO A 208 2.45 -7.64 24.23
N ALA A 209 2.91 -8.11 23.07
CA ALA A 209 3.29 -9.51 22.87
C ALA A 209 4.43 -9.94 23.81
N PHE A 210 5.47 -9.12 23.89
CA PHE A 210 6.60 -9.36 24.80
C PHE A 210 6.16 -9.32 26.28
N VAL A 211 5.36 -8.32 26.66
CA VAL A 211 4.84 -8.19 28.03
C VAL A 211 3.99 -9.41 28.41
N ALA A 212 3.09 -9.86 27.53
CA ALA A 212 2.27 -11.04 27.77
C ALA A 212 3.16 -12.30 27.99
N MET A 213 4.21 -12.47 27.17
CA MET A 213 5.16 -13.59 27.33
C MET A 213 5.94 -13.54 28.66
N LYS A 214 6.35 -12.36 29.12
CA LYS A 214 7.11 -12.20 30.36
C LYS A 214 6.25 -12.36 31.61
N THR A 215 5.02 -11.86 31.56
CA THR A 215 4.15 -11.80 32.75
C THR A 215 3.14 -12.94 32.85
N GLY A 216 2.87 -13.64 31.72
CA GLY A 216 1.78 -14.61 31.62
C GLY A 216 0.39 -13.96 31.74
N ARG A 217 0.28 -12.64 31.57
CA ARG A 217 -0.95 -11.83 31.72
C ARG A 217 -1.31 -11.13 30.41
N PRO A 218 -2.60 -10.88 30.16
CA PRO A 218 -3.00 -10.04 29.04
C PRO A 218 -2.34 -8.66 29.09
N ALA A 219 -1.94 -8.15 27.93
CA ALA A 219 -1.36 -6.83 27.79
C ALA A 219 -1.96 -6.09 26.58
N MET A 220 -2.12 -4.78 26.70
CA MET A 220 -2.64 -3.92 25.64
C MET A 220 -1.83 -2.64 25.56
N ILE A 221 -1.64 -2.16 24.34
CA ILE A 221 -1.11 -0.83 24.07
C ILE A 221 -2.05 -0.12 23.08
N CYS A 222 -2.29 1.17 23.32
CA CYS A 222 -3.02 2.04 22.41
C CYS A 222 -2.25 3.36 22.33
N TYR A 223 -1.76 3.68 21.15
CA TYR A 223 -1.02 4.93 20.95
C TYR A 223 -1.96 6.13 20.95
N THR A 224 -1.53 7.21 21.58
CA THR A 224 -2.12 8.53 21.39
C THR A 224 -1.86 9.01 19.96
N ARG A 225 -2.52 10.10 19.56
CA ARG A 225 -2.24 10.73 18.26
C ARG A 225 -0.78 11.18 18.14
N GLU A 226 -0.22 11.77 19.21
CA GLU A 226 1.17 12.21 19.27
C GLU A 226 2.14 11.02 19.11
N GLU A 227 1.94 9.95 19.89
CA GLU A 227 2.76 8.74 19.77
C GLU A 227 2.66 8.10 18.39
N ALA A 228 1.47 8.06 17.81
CA ALA A 228 1.27 7.52 16.45
C ALA A 228 1.98 8.36 15.37
N GLN A 229 2.11 9.67 15.57
CA GLN A 229 2.85 10.55 14.66
C GLN A 229 4.36 10.42 14.82
N ILE A 230 4.86 10.22 16.03
CA ILE A 230 6.30 10.14 16.32
C ILE A 230 6.86 8.74 16.01
N ALA A 231 6.14 7.69 16.39
CA ALA A 231 6.59 6.30 16.24
C ALA A 231 6.09 5.62 14.95
N GLY A 232 5.16 6.23 14.22
CA GLY A 232 4.70 5.73 12.91
C GLY A 232 5.73 5.97 11.80
N SER A 233 5.41 5.50 10.60
CA SER A 233 6.32 5.57 9.45
C SER A 233 5.73 6.51 8.38
N PRO A 234 6.15 7.78 8.34
CA PRO A 234 5.65 8.76 7.38
C PRO A 234 6.00 8.40 5.93
N ARG A 235 5.44 9.15 4.98
CA ARG A 235 5.86 9.11 3.58
C ARG A 235 7.34 9.51 3.46
N HIS A 236 8.07 8.82 2.58
CA HIS A 236 9.45 9.16 2.26
C HIS A 236 9.59 10.60 1.74
N GLU A 237 10.49 11.36 2.34
CA GLU A 237 11.01 12.59 1.76
C GLU A 237 11.94 12.25 0.61
N MET A 238 11.78 12.91 -0.54
CA MET A 238 12.57 12.61 -1.75
C MET A 238 13.02 13.88 -2.47
N GLU A 239 14.22 13.82 -3.03
CA GLU A 239 14.64 14.66 -4.14
C GLU A 239 14.67 13.85 -5.42
N ILE A 240 13.99 14.34 -6.45
CA ILE A 240 13.83 13.66 -7.72
C ILE A 240 14.35 14.56 -8.82
N THR A 241 15.45 14.18 -9.45
CA THR A 241 16.02 14.87 -10.59
C THR A 241 15.53 14.22 -11.86
N VAL A 242 14.90 14.98 -12.72
CA VAL A 242 14.42 14.55 -14.03
C VAL A 242 15.11 15.35 -15.11
N LYS A 243 15.73 14.64 -16.06
CA LYS A 243 16.24 15.20 -17.30
C LYS A 243 15.42 14.66 -18.46
N LEU A 244 14.82 15.55 -19.22
CA LEU A 244 13.86 15.21 -20.26
C LEU A 244 14.27 15.85 -21.57
N GLY A 245 14.35 15.05 -22.64
CA GLY A 245 14.67 15.49 -24.00
C GLY A 245 13.46 15.40 -24.92
N ALA A 246 13.22 16.47 -25.69
CA ALA A 246 12.10 16.56 -26.61
C ALA A 246 12.46 17.24 -27.94
N THR A 247 11.64 17.03 -28.95
CA THR A 247 11.65 17.75 -30.22
C THR A 247 10.87 19.07 -30.12
N LYS A 248 11.10 19.99 -31.06
CA LYS A 248 10.37 21.29 -31.12
C LYS A 248 8.87 21.15 -31.25
N ASP A 249 8.38 20.05 -31.83
CA ASP A 249 6.96 19.76 -31.94
C ASP A 249 6.37 19.05 -30.70
N GLY A 250 7.17 18.93 -29.60
CA GLY A 250 6.72 18.44 -28.30
C GLY A 250 6.71 16.91 -28.16
N ARG A 251 7.41 16.16 -29.00
CA ARG A 251 7.59 14.73 -28.82
C ARG A 251 8.70 14.49 -27.79
N ILE A 252 8.38 13.84 -26.67
CA ILE A 252 9.34 13.44 -25.64
C ILE A 252 10.06 12.17 -26.08
N ARG A 253 11.38 12.22 -26.22
CA ARG A 253 12.19 11.12 -26.78
C ARG A 253 13.01 10.38 -25.72
N ALA A 254 13.51 11.07 -24.72
CA ALA A 254 14.29 10.46 -23.64
C ALA A 254 13.98 11.06 -22.29
N MET A 255 14.11 10.21 -21.26
CA MET A 255 13.94 10.61 -19.85
C MET A 255 15.04 9.94 -19.01
N ASP A 256 15.76 10.73 -18.20
CA ASP A 256 16.68 10.26 -17.17
C ASP A 256 16.16 10.73 -15.81
N LEU A 257 15.81 9.80 -14.94
CA LEU A 257 15.20 10.07 -13.64
C LEU A 257 16.06 9.46 -12.54
N TYR A 258 16.45 10.29 -11.58
CA TYR A 258 17.16 9.83 -10.39
C TYR A 258 16.42 10.27 -9.12
N THR A 259 16.24 9.33 -8.19
CA THR A 259 15.55 9.57 -6.92
C THR A 259 16.50 9.34 -5.75
N LEU A 260 16.74 10.38 -4.94
CA LEU A 260 17.36 10.27 -3.64
C LEU A 260 16.29 10.32 -2.56
N SER A 261 16.24 9.31 -1.69
CA SER A 261 15.18 9.16 -0.69
C SER A 261 15.72 9.05 0.73
N ASN A 262 15.10 9.80 1.65
CA ASN A 262 15.33 9.72 3.08
C ASN A 262 14.52 8.57 3.69
N SER A 263 15.18 7.50 4.13
CA SER A 263 14.54 6.40 4.86
C SER A 263 14.41 6.67 6.37
N GLY A 264 15.10 7.67 6.87
CA GLY A 264 15.19 7.86 8.31
C GLY A 264 16.06 6.79 8.98
N ALA A 265 15.76 6.52 10.23
CA ALA A 265 16.58 5.66 11.09
C ALA A 265 16.54 4.17 10.77
N TYR A 266 15.57 3.71 9.98
CA TYR A 266 15.39 2.30 9.61
C TYR A 266 14.95 2.17 8.16
N GLY A 267 15.28 1.03 7.54
CA GLY A 267 15.04 0.82 6.10
C GLY A 267 13.59 0.53 5.74
N GLU A 268 12.87 -0.14 6.62
CA GLU A 268 11.44 -0.47 6.47
C GLU A 268 11.01 -0.80 5.03
N HIS A 269 10.10 -0.02 4.44
CA HIS A 269 9.62 -0.20 3.06
C HIS A 269 10.46 0.53 2.00
N GLY A 270 11.58 1.17 2.38
CA GLY A 270 12.40 1.99 1.49
C GLY A 270 12.74 1.33 0.16
N PRO A 271 13.28 0.08 0.13
CA PRO A 271 13.68 -0.57 -1.11
C PRO A 271 12.56 -0.70 -2.14
N THR A 272 11.34 -1.01 -1.72
CA THR A 272 10.19 -1.18 -2.62
C THR A 272 9.46 0.13 -2.90
N THR A 273 9.44 1.06 -1.95
CA THR A 273 8.76 2.34 -2.09
C THR A 273 9.43 3.20 -3.15
N VAL A 274 10.75 3.34 -3.09
CA VAL A 274 11.48 4.32 -3.91
C VAL A 274 11.54 3.90 -5.37
N GLY A 275 11.68 2.60 -5.66
CA GLY A 275 11.63 2.08 -7.04
C GLY A 275 10.35 2.46 -7.79
N LEU A 276 9.21 2.61 -7.09
CA LEU A 276 7.97 3.01 -7.74
C LEU A 276 7.95 4.47 -8.21
N SER A 277 8.92 5.31 -7.81
CA SER A 277 9.01 6.69 -8.30
C SER A 277 9.29 6.74 -9.81
N GLY A 278 10.13 5.85 -10.34
CA GLY A 278 10.37 5.68 -11.78
C GLY A 278 9.36 4.77 -12.45
N HIS A 279 9.16 3.56 -11.89
CA HIS A 279 8.29 2.53 -12.50
C HIS A 279 6.81 2.91 -12.64
N LYS A 280 6.35 4.00 -12.04
CA LYS A 280 4.96 4.48 -12.15
C LYS A 280 4.83 5.85 -12.82
N SER A 281 5.92 6.57 -13.04
CA SER A 281 5.90 7.89 -13.69
C SER A 281 6.36 7.85 -15.13
N ILE A 282 7.47 7.18 -15.41
CA ILE A 282 8.03 7.04 -16.77
C ILE A 282 7.05 6.36 -17.73
N PRO A 283 6.36 5.26 -17.37
CA PRO A 283 5.45 4.56 -18.28
C PRO A 283 4.31 5.39 -18.83
N LEU A 284 3.88 6.46 -18.13
CA LEU A 284 2.84 7.37 -18.61
C LEU A 284 3.17 7.98 -19.98
N TYR A 285 4.47 8.10 -20.32
CA TYR A 285 4.97 8.71 -21.55
C TYR A 285 5.53 7.70 -22.56
N THR A 286 5.26 6.42 -22.38
CA THR A 286 5.70 5.33 -23.30
C THR A 286 5.26 5.55 -24.76
N GLY A 287 4.21 6.34 -25.00
CA GLY A 287 3.70 6.62 -26.37
C GLY A 287 4.72 7.23 -27.32
N SER A 288 5.74 7.92 -26.79
CA SER A 288 6.77 8.58 -27.62
C SER A 288 8.20 8.29 -27.16
N LEU A 289 8.39 7.73 -25.98
CA LEU A 289 9.71 7.57 -25.35
C LEU A 289 10.54 6.50 -26.06
N GLU A 290 11.73 6.89 -26.55
CA GLU A 290 12.68 6.01 -27.24
C GLU A 290 13.70 5.39 -26.28
N ALA A 291 14.04 6.12 -25.19
CA ALA A 291 14.95 5.65 -24.17
C ALA A 291 14.65 6.24 -22.79
N HIS A 292 14.98 5.48 -21.75
CA HIS A 292 14.95 6.00 -20.38
C HIS A 292 16.09 5.41 -19.55
N ARG A 293 16.49 6.17 -18.54
CA ARG A 293 17.31 5.72 -17.41
C ARG A 293 16.56 6.03 -16.13
N PHE A 294 16.54 5.09 -15.21
CA PHE A 294 16.02 5.28 -13.88
C PHE A 294 17.01 4.76 -12.86
N GLY A 295 17.33 5.57 -11.85
CA GLY A 295 18.18 5.16 -10.74
C GLY A 295 17.69 5.74 -9.43
N TYR A 296 17.99 5.05 -8.31
CA TYR A 296 17.66 5.56 -7.00
C TYR A 296 18.66 5.14 -5.92
N ASP A 297 18.78 5.99 -4.91
CA ASP A 297 19.43 5.69 -3.64
C ASP A 297 18.46 5.95 -2.49
N VAL A 298 18.39 5.01 -1.55
CA VAL A 298 17.64 5.13 -0.29
C VAL A 298 18.65 5.19 0.84
N VAL A 299 18.65 6.30 1.60
CA VAL A 299 19.70 6.55 2.60
C VAL A 299 19.15 6.55 4.02
N TYR A 300 19.98 6.10 4.95
CA TYR A 300 19.75 6.24 6.39
C TYR A 300 20.04 7.66 6.88
N THR A 301 19.21 8.14 7.80
CA THR A 301 19.44 9.35 8.59
C THR A 301 18.97 9.14 10.03
N ASN A 302 19.24 10.09 10.92
CA ASN A 302 18.73 10.05 12.29
C ASN A 302 17.35 10.74 12.43
N HIS A 303 16.54 10.69 11.39
CA HIS A 303 15.14 11.12 11.41
C HIS A 303 14.19 9.95 11.63
N GLN A 304 12.91 10.25 11.80
CA GLN A 304 11.83 9.25 11.87
C GLN A 304 11.91 8.31 10.66
N ALA A 305 11.77 7.00 10.90
CA ALA A 305 11.82 6.01 9.84
C ALA A 305 10.62 6.14 8.90
N ALA A 306 10.89 6.28 7.61
CA ALA A 306 9.86 6.38 6.59
C ALA A 306 9.34 5.00 6.16
N GLY A 307 8.08 4.92 5.74
CA GLY A 307 7.46 3.65 5.39
C GLY A 307 6.38 3.75 4.33
N ALA A 308 5.44 2.82 4.41
CA ALA A 308 4.35 2.71 3.46
C ALA A 308 3.33 3.84 3.63
N TYR A 309 3.07 4.56 2.58
CA TYR A 309 1.96 5.50 2.48
C TYR A 309 1.25 5.31 1.12
N ARG A 310 -0.09 5.46 1.07
CA ARG A 310 -0.93 5.28 -0.13
C ARG A 310 -0.26 5.83 -1.39
N GLY A 311 -0.01 4.96 -2.39
CA GLY A 311 0.71 5.28 -3.62
C GLY A 311 2.23 5.10 -3.55
N TYR A 312 2.84 4.77 -2.40
CA TYR A 312 4.30 4.61 -2.21
C TYR A 312 5.12 5.77 -2.83
N GLY A 313 6.16 5.47 -3.60
CA GLY A 313 6.96 6.45 -4.33
C GLY A 313 6.32 6.96 -5.63
N ALA A 314 5.27 6.32 -6.13
CA ALA A 314 4.61 6.71 -7.37
C ALA A 314 4.12 8.16 -7.35
N THR A 315 3.52 8.60 -6.24
CA THR A 315 2.99 9.97 -6.10
C THR A 315 4.08 11.02 -6.22
N GLN A 316 5.27 10.76 -5.64
CA GLN A 316 6.42 11.67 -5.72
C GLN A 316 7.02 11.69 -7.12
N GLY A 317 7.22 10.51 -7.74
CA GLY A 317 7.73 10.42 -9.11
C GLY A 317 6.81 11.05 -10.14
N ILE A 318 5.51 10.82 -10.04
CA ILE A 318 4.51 11.43 -10.91
C ILE A 318 4.51 12.96 -10.74
N PHE A 319 4.59 13.46 -9.51
CA PHE A 319 4.71 14.91 -9.28
C PHE A 319 5.91 15.50 -10.02
N ALA A 320 7.08 14.88 -9.96
CA ALA A 320 8.28 15.38 -10.62
C ALA A 320 8.15 15.33 -12.16
N VAL A 321 7.68 14.20 -12.71
CA VAL A 321 7.54 14.02 -14.16
C VAL A 321 6.44 14.91 -14.73
N GLU A 322 5.28 14.99 -14.08
CA GLU A 322 4.18 15.84 -14.53
C GLU A 322 4.52 17.35 -14.45
N SER A 323 5.35 17.74 -13.47
CA SER A 323 5.84 19.11 -13.35
C SER A 323 6.77 19.49 -14.49
N ILE A 324 7.78 18.67 -14.79
CA ILE A 324 8.72 18.99 -15.90
C ILE A 324 8.04 18.93 -17.26
N VAL A 325 7.04 18.05 -17.46
CA VAL A 325 6.24 18.02 -18.70
C VAL A 325 5.41 19.29 -18.84
N SER A 326 4.86 19.82 -17.75
CA SER A 326 4.16 21.10 -17.77
C SER A 326 5.09 22.28 -18.09
N GLU A 327 6.32 22.28 -17.54
CA GLU A 327 7.35 23.27 -17.88
C GLU A 327 7.78 23.17 -19.35
N LEU A 328 7.87 21.95 -19.90
CA LEU A 328 8.17 21.73 -21.32
C LEU A 328 7.05 22.31 -22.20
N ALA A 329 5.77 22.07 -21.84
CA ALA A 329 4.64 22.63 -22.57
C ALA A 329 4.68 24.17 -22.60
N GLU A 330 4.95 24.79 -21.46
CA GLU A 330 5.09 26.25 -21.34
C GLU A 330 6.24 26.77 -22.23
N GLN A 331 7.41 26.13 -22.20
CA GLN A 331 8.56 26.53 -23.02
C GLN A 331 8.29 26.42 -24.52
N LEU A 332 7.47 25.46 -24.94
CA LEU A 332 7.06 25.26 -26.32
C LEU A 332 5.88 26.15 -26.73
N GLY A 333 5.22 26.84 -25.79
CA GLY A 333 3.96 27.53 -26.03
C GLY A 333 2.82 26.58 -26.42
N MET A 334 2.87 25.34 -25.98
CA MET A 334 1.91 24.27 -26.25
C MET A 334 0.93 24.12 -25.08
N ASP A 335 -0.31 23.76 -25.37
CA ASP A 335 -1.27 23.44 -24.30
C ASP A 335 -0.82 22.24 -23.49
N ALA A 336 -1.00 22.29 -22.17
CA ALA A 336 -0.55 21.24 -21.26
C ALA A 336 -1.27 19.90 -21.47
N THR A 337 -2.48 19.91 -22.05
CA THR A 337 -3.17 18.67 -22.44
C THR A 337 -2.69 18.15 -23.78
N GLU A 338 -2.36 19.04 -24.72
CA GLU A 338 -1.86 18.66 -26.04
C GLU A 338 -0.53 17.90 -25.97
N ILE A 339 0.41 18.37 -25.15
CA ILE A 339 1.69 17.67 -25.00
C ILE A 339 1.51 16.28 -24.41
N ARG A 340 0.51 16.09 -23.51
CA ARG A 340 0.19 14.79 -22.92
C ARG A 340 -0.47 13.87 -23.94
N ASP A 341 -1.44 14.37 -24.72
CA ASP A 341 -2.08 13.60 -25.80
C ASP A 341 -1.07 13.05 -26.81
N LYS A 342 -0.04 13.84 -27.11
CA LYS A 342 1.02 13.45 -28.06
C LYS A 342 1.93 12.34 -27.53
N ASN A 343 2.11 12.25 -26.22
CA ASN A 343 3.19 11.44 -25.62
C ASN A 343 2.68 10.32 -24.72
N MET A 344 1.41 10.32 -24.31
CA MET A 344 0.87 9.35 -23.36
C MET A 344 0.86 7.93 -23.91
N ILE A 345 0.94 6.99 -22.98
CA ILE A 345 0.75 5.56 -23.24
C ILE A 345 -0.62 5.29 -23.84
N GLN A 346 -0.69 4.28 -24.71
CA GLN A 346 -1.94 3.80 -25.32
C GLN A 346 -2.09 2.29 -25.13
N GLU A 347 -3.32 1.81 -25.27
CA GLU A 347 -3.63 0.38 -25.22
C GLU A 347 -2.79 -0.41 -26.23
N GLY A 348 -2.27 -1.56 -25.80
CA GLY A 348 -1.42 -2.43 -26.59
C GLY A 348 0.07 -2.11 -26.56
N MET A 349 0.49 -0.97 -26.02
CA MET A 349 1.92 -0.63 -25.91
C MET A 349 2.61 -1.43 -24.82
N VAL A 350 3.87 -1.78 -25.08
CA VAL A 350 4.76 -2.36 -24.05
C VAL A 350 5.36 -1.23 -23.22
N MET A 351 5.43 -1.40 -21.92
CA MET A 351 5.98 -0.45 -20.95
C MET A 351 7.35 -0.93 -20.45
N PRO A 352 8.48 -0.57 -21.08
CA PRO A 352 9.81 -1.03 -20.65
C PRO A 352 10.11 -0.67 -19.19
N ALA A 353 9.81 0.55 -18.76
CA ALA A 353 9.99 1.00 -17.38
C ALA A 353 8.98 0.39 -16.38
N TYR A 354 8.03 -0.42 -16.84
CA TYR A 354 7.08 -1.15 -16.00
C TYR A 354 7.18 -2.65 -16.28
N TYR A 355 8.37 -3.21 -16.04
CA TYR A 355 8.67 -4.63 -16.15
C TYR A 355 8.35 -5.26 -17.51
N ASN A 356 8.34 -4.48 -18.60
CA ASN A 356 7.90 -4.87 -19.94
C ASN A 356 6.46 -5.38 -20.00
N GLU A 357 5.61 -4.99 -19.06
CA GLU A 357 4.18 -5.32 -19.13
C GLU A 357 3.51 -4.61 -20.32
N ILE A 358 2.48 -5.24 -20.87
CA ILE A 358 1.66 -4.67 -21.94
C ILE A 358 0.49 -3.92 -21.31
N ALA A 359 0.20 -2.73 -21.79
CA ALA A 359 -1.01 -1.98 -21.44
C ALA A 359 -2.23 -2.63 -22.11
N ASN A 360 -2.69 -3.77 -21.59
CA ASN A 360 -3.80 -4.55 -22.16
C ASN A 360 -5.15 -3.83 -22.09
N ALA A 361 -5.29 -2.85 -21.17
CA ALA A 361 -6.42 -1.95 -21.09
C ALA A 361 -5.89 -0.58 -20.66
N CYS A 362 -6.16 0.44 -21.46
CA CYS A 362 -5.75 1.82 -21.19
C CYS A 362 -6.74 2.77 -21.87
N ALA A 363 -7.46 3.54 -21.08
CA ALA A 363 -8.37 4.56 -21.55
C ALA A 363 -7.90 5.98 -21.18
N LEU A 364 -6.58 6.18 -21.03
CA LEU A 364 -6.03 7.46 -20.58
C LEU A 364 -6.35 8.61 -21.54
N ASP A 365 -6.35 8.34 -22.85
CA ASP A 365 -6.79 9.25 -23.91
C ASP A 365 -8.26 9.70 -23.71
N ARG A 366 -9.16 8.75 -23.48
CA ARG A 366 -10.58 9.02 -23.19
C ARG A 366 -10.76 9.75 -21.86
N CYS A 367 -9.96 9.41 -20.84
CA CYS A 367 -9.95 10.15 -19.58
C CYS A 367 -9.56 11.61 -19.80
N MET A 368 -8.55 11.89 -20.62
CA MET A 368 -8.13 13.24 -20.96
C MET A 368 -9.22 14.01 -21.71
N GLU A 369 -9.82 13.40 -22.73
CA GLU A 369 -10.91 14.01 -23.50
C GLU A 369 -12.12 14.37 -22.62
N HIS A 370 -12.58 13.42 -21.80
CA HIS A 370 -13.70 13.64 -20.88
C HIS A 370 -13.39 14.72 -19.84
N CYS A 371 -12.20 14.67 -19.25
CA CYS A 371 -11.79 15.64 -18.24
C CYS A 371 -11.73 17.05 -18.85
N ARG A 372 -11.10 17.22 -20.01
CA ARG A 372 -11.00 18.49 -20.75
C ARG A 372 -12.38 19.10 -21.01
N LYS A 373 -13.33 18.28 -21.51
CA LYS A 373 -14.70 18.72 -21.82
C LYS A 373 -15.50 19.09 -20.58
N MET A 374 -15.52 18.21 -19.58
CA MET A 374 -16.34 18.41 -18.38
C MET A 374 -15.80 19.53 -17.48
N PHE A 375 -14.50 19.71 -17.44
CA PHE A 375 -13.83 20.76 -16.66
C PHE A 375 -13.87 22.13 -17.35
N ASN A 376 -14.21 22.19 -18.66
CA ASN A 376 -14.09 23.40 -19.47
C ASN A 376 -12.65 23.94 -19.51
N TRP A 377 -11.71 23.06 -19.88
CA TRP A 377 -10.26 23.31 -19.83
C TRP A 377 -9.84 24.58 -20.59
N GLU A 378 -10.34 24.77 -21.82
CA GLU A 378 -9.97 25.88 -22.69
C GLU A 378 -10.15 27.27 -22.06
N GLU A 379 -11.15 27.41 -21.18
CA GLU A 379 -11.42 28.67 -20.48
C GLU A 379 -10.67 28.73 -19.14
N ARG A 380 -10.63 27.64 -18.39
CA ARG A 380 -10.07 27.62 -17.03
C ARG A 380 -8.54 27.57 -17.01
N SER A 381 -7.89 27.03 -18.03
CA SER A 381 -6.41 26.95 -18.14
C SER A 381 -5.77 28.32 -18.38
N LYS A 382 -6.52 29.28 -18.94
CA LYS A 382 -6.02 30.64 -19.16
C LYS A 382 -5.71 31.33 -17.82
N VAL A 383 -4.57 32.02 -17.77
CA VAL A 383 -4.24 32.87 -16.62
C VAL A 383 -5.15 34.10 -16.65
N ARG A 384 -5.96 34.26 -15.61
CA ARG A 384 -6.94 35.34 -15.47
C ARG A 384 -6.58 36.22 -14.27
N ASP A 385 -6.38 37.51 -14.52
CA ASP A 385 -6.21 38.51 -13.45
C ASP A 385 -7.59 38.79 -12.82
N MET A 386 -7.72 38.53 -11.53
CA MET A 386 -8.98 38.69 -10.77
C MET A 386 -9.02 40.08 -10.06
N GLY A 387 -8.01 40.90 -10.25
CA GLY A 387 -7.81 42.13 -9.46
C GLY A 387 -7.27 41.87 -8.04
N ASN A 388 -6.94 42.90 -7.33
CA ASN A 388 -6.46 42.85 -5.94
C ASN A 388 -5.26 41.90 -5.71
N GLY A 389 -4.41 41.73 -6.74
CA GLY A 389 -3.23 40.86 -6.66
C GLY A 389 -3.52 39.36 -6.79
N LYS A 390 -4.74 38.95 -7.11
CA LYS A 390 -5.13 37.57 -7.30
C LYS A 390 -5.15 37.13 -8.76
N VAL A 391 -4.76 35.88 -9.01
CA VAL A 391 -4.83 35.27 -10.35
C VAL A 391 -5.48 33.90 -10.26
N ARG A 392 -6.21 33.52 -11.31
CA ARG A 392 -6.77 32.16 -11.47
C ARG A 392 -6.16 31.47 -12.67
N THR A 393 -5.96 30.18 -12.54
CA THR A 393 -5.54 29.30 -13.63
C THR A 393 -5.88 27.86 -13.27
N ALA A 394 -5.69 26.94 -14.23
CA ALA A 394 -5.87 25.53 -13.98
C ALA A 394 -4.62 24.72 -14.39
N GLY A 395 -4.43 23.59 -13.72
CA GLY A 395 -3.39 22.62 -14.02
C GLY A 395 -3.99 21.24 -14.34
N VAL A 396 -3.23 20.42 -15.05
CA VAL A 396 -3.56 19.03 -15.42
C VAL A 396 -2.40 18.10 -15.10
N ALA A 397 -2.73 16.90 -14.64
CA ALA A 397 -1.76 15.82 -14.45
C ALA A 397 -2.39 14.46 -14.81
N MET A 398 -1.54 13.53 -15.25
CA MET A 398 -1.86 12.12 -15.43
C MET A 398 -1.28 11.31 -14.29
N ALA A 399 -1.91 10.17 -13.99
CA ALA A 399 -1.42 9.23 -13.00
C ALA A 399 -1.72 7.78 -13.39
N MET A 400 -0.88 6.87 -12.91
CA MET A 400 -1.12 5.43 -12.91
C MET A 400 -0.63 4.78 -11.62
N GLN A 401 -1.16 3.60 -11.31
CA GLN A 401 -0.71 2.75 -10.22
C GLN A 401 -0.82 1.28 -10.66
N GLY A 402 -0.29 0.32 -9.92
CA GLY A 402 -0.54 -1.11 -10.16
C GLY A 402 -1.73 -1.62 -9.36
N SER A 403 -2.16 -2.85 -9.68
CA SER A 403 -3.22 -3.57 -8.97
C SER A 403 -2.69 -4.76 -8.16
N CYS A 404 -1.37 -4.92 -8.05
CA CYS A 404 -0.65 -5.90 -7.20
C CYS A 404 0.86 -5.73 -7.39
N ILE A 405 1.64 -6.58 -6.73
CA ILE A 405 3.04 -6.85 -7.06
C ILE A 405 3.06 -8.16 -7.85
N SER A 406 3.42 -8.07 -9.14
CA SER A 406 3.43 -9.21 -10.08
C SER A 406 4.28 -10.37 -9.54
N ASN A 407 3.76 -11.60 -9.63
CA ASN A 407 4.40 -12.84 -9.13
C ASN A 407 4.71 -12.89 -7.63
N VAL A 408 4.25 -11.92 -6.84
CA VAL A 408 4.53 -11.80 -5.39
C VAL A 408 3.25 -11.86 -4.57
N ASP A 409 2.26 -11.04 -4.93
CA ASP A 409 1.02 -10.99 -4.16
C ASP A 409 0.19 -12.24 -4.37
N VAL A 410 -0.32 -12.76 -3.25
CA VAL A 410 -1.16 -13.95 -3.19
C VAL A 410 -2.40 -13.63 -2.37
N GLY A 411 -3.57 -13.92 -2.92
CA GLY A 411 -4.85 -13.85 -2.24
C GLY A 411 -5.53 -15.22 -2.25
N SER A 412 -6.19 -15.56 -1.17
CA SER A 412 -6.96 -16.80 -1.07
C SER A 412 -8.33 -16.53 -0.45
N ALA A 413 -9.32 -17.32 -0.87
CA ALA A 413 -10.67 -17.24 -0.36
C ALA A 413 -11.25 -18.65 -0.19
N THR A 414 -12.01 -18.85 0.88
CA THR A 414 -12.86 -20.01 1.08
C THR A 414 -14.31 -19.58 1.01
N VAL A 415 -15.11 -20.25 0.18
CA VAL A 415 -16.57 -20.06 0.12
C VAL A 415 -17.25 -21.37 0.51
N LYS A 416 -18.19 -21.27 1.45
CA LYS A 416 -18.90 -22.42 2.02
C LYS A 416 -20.41 -22.20 1.96
N LEU A 417 -21.16 -23.23 1.53
CA LEU A 417 -22.61 -23.28 1.65
C LEU A 417 -22.99 -23.65 3.09
N SER A 418 -23.80 -22.83 3.73
CA SER A 418 -24.33 -23.04 5.08
C SER A 418 -25.61 -23.87 5.06
N GLU A 419 -26.03 -24.41 6.23
CA GLU A 419 -27.17 -25.31 6.37
C GLU A 419 -28.50 -24.67 5.98
N ASP A 420 -28.59 -23.36 6.05
CA ASP A 420 -29.79 -22.58 5.68
C ASP A 420 -29.82 -22.15 4.21
N GLY A 421 -28.81 -22.54 3.42
CA GLY A 421 -28.70 -22.17 2.01
C GLY A 421 -27.99 -20.83 1.75
N THR A 422 -27.45 -20.20 2.80
CA THR A 422 -26.63 -18.98 2.70
C THR A 422 -25.15 -19.33 2.52
N TYR A 423 -24.28 -18.33 2.43
CA TYR A 423 -22.86 -18.53 2.17
C TYR A 423 -21.97 -17.87 3.24
N ASN A 424 -20.85 -18.53 3.56
CA ASN A 424 -19.77 -17.93 4.32
C ASN A 424 -18.58 -17.71 3.38
N LEU A 425 -18.08 -16.47 3.37
CA LEU A 425 -16.85 -16.08 2.70
C LEU A 425 -15.76 -15.86 3.75
N ILE A 426 -14.69 -16.64 3.69
CA ILE A 426 -13.54 -16.54 4.59
C ILE A 426 -12.34 -16.07 3.78
N ILE A 427 -11.77 -14.92 4.15
CA ILE A 427 -10.66 -14.26 3.45
C ILE A 427 -9.51 -13.92 4.40
N GLY A 428 -8.29 -13.87 3.86
CA GLY A 428 -7.11 -13.39 4.59
C GLY A 428 -6.86 -11.89 4.44
N ALA A 429 -7.56 -11.23 3.51
CA ALA A 429 -7.48 -9.79 3.30
C ALA A 429 -8.12 -9.01 4.46
N ALA A 430 -7.58 -7.82 4.74
CA ALA A 430 -8.03 -6.96 5.83
C ALA A 430 -8.77 -5.73 5.30
N ASP A 431 -10.04 -5.56 5.65
CA ASP A 431 -10.76 -4.30 5.42
C ASP A 431 -10.30 -3.24 6.43
N MET A 432 -9.72 -2.16 5.91
CA MET A 432 -9.28 -1.01 6.69
C MET A 432 -10.11 0.26 6.38
N GLY A 433 -11.32 0.08 5.86
CA GLY A 433 -12.20 1.14 5.37
C GLY A 433 -12.21 1.26 3.85
N THR A 434 -11.59 0.32 3.15
CA THR A 434 -11.61 0.25 1.68
C THR A 434 -12.89 -0.37 1.14
N GLY A 435 -13.64 -1.08 1.99
CA GLY A 435 -14.87 -1.79 1.62
C GLY A 435 -14.59 -3.14 0.96
N CYS A 436 -13.41 -3.75 1.19
CA CYS A 436 -13.10 -5.04 0.55
C CYS A 436 -14.03 -6.15 1.03
N ASP A 437 -14.45 -6.18 2.30
CA ASP A 437 -15.44 -7.15 2.79
C ASP A 437 -16.73 -7.06 1.98
N THR A 438 -17.20 -5.84 1.68
CA THR A 438 -18.42 -5.59 0.90
C THR A 438 -18.27 -6.03 -0.56
N ILE A 439 -17.19 -5.61 -1.25
CA ILE A 439 -17.03 -5.94 -2.67
C ILE A 439 -16.80 -7.42 -2.91
N LEU A 440 -16.07 -8.11 -2.02
CA LEU A 440 -15.86 -9.55 -2.14
C LEU A 440 -17.14 -10.34 -1.85
N ALA A 441 -18.00 -9.87 -0.92
CA ALA A 441 -19.35 -10.41 -0.75
C ALA A 441 -20.22 -10.19 -1.99
N GLN A 442 -20.15 -9.01 -2.63
CA GLN A 442 -20.85 -8.74 -3.88
C GLN A 442 -20.40 -9.66 -5.02
N MET A 443 -19.10 -9.99 -5.10
CA MET A 443 -18.60 -10.98 -6.06
C MET A 443 -19.19 -12.37 -5.80
N VAL A 444 -19.26 -12.83 -4.54
CA VAL A 444 -19.91 -14.08 -4.20
C VAL A 444 -21.39 -14.05 -4.58
N ALA A 445 -22.10 -12.97 -4.24
CA ALA A 445 -23.52 -12.82 -4.51
C ALA A 445 -23.84 -12.89 -6.01
N GLU A 446 -23.06 -12.20 -6.85
CA GLU A 446 -23.18 -12.25 -8.31
C GLU A 446 -22.89 -13.65 -8.85
N LEU A 447 -21.81 -14.28 -8.39
CA LEU A 447 -21.40 -15.59 -8.87
C LEU A 447 -22.32 -16.72 -8.41
N MET A 448 -22.88 -16.62 -7.21
CA MET A 448 -23.78 -17.64 -6.64
C MET A 448 -25.26 -17.32 -6.86
N ASP A 449 -25.57 -16.24 -7.61
CA ASP A 449 -26.94 -15.78 -7.88
C ASP A 449 -27.77 -15.64 -6.58
N CYS A 450 -27.25 -14.94 -5.59
CA CYS A 450 -27.91 -14.72 -4.31
C CYS A 450 -27.91 -13.24 -3.90
N SER A 451 -28.55 -12.90 -2.79
CA SER A 451 -28.44 -11.57 -2.20
C SER A 451 -27.07 -11.39 -1.53
N VAL A 452 -26.55 -10.17 -1.51
CA VAL A 452 -25.37 -9.87 -0.68
C VAL A 452 -25.62 -10.10 0.81
N ASP A 453 -26.87 -9.98 1.25
CA ASP A 453 -27.29 -10.28 2.62
C ASP A 453 -27.23 -11.76 2.97
N ASP A 454 -27.17 -12.64 1.96
CA ASP A 454 -27.00 -14.09 2.13
C ASP A 454 -25.51 -14.48 2.28
N VAL A 455 -24.57 -13.51 2.30
CA VAL A 455 -23.13 -13.76 2.38
C VAL A 455 -22.56 -13.21 3.68
N ALA A 456 -22.21 -14.09 4.60
CA ALA A 456 -21.48 -13.74 5.82
C ALA A 456 -19.97 -13.71 5.55
N VAL A 457 -19.32 -12.57 5.82
CA VAL A 457 -17.87 -12.39 5.59
C VAL A 457 -17.09 -12.54 6.89
N PHE A 458 -16.06 -13.36 6.89
CA PHE A 458 -15.07 -13.49 7.94
C PHE A 458 -13.67 -13.21 7.38
N GLY A 459 -12.99 -12.22 7.92
CA GLY A 459 -11.61 -11.88 7.56
C GLY A 459 -10.93 -11.18 8.73
N ALA A 460 -9.75 -11.27 8.88
CA ALA A 460 -8.58 -12.00 8.63
C ALA A 460 -8.04 -12.54 9.97
N ASP A 461 -7.84 -13.83 10.04
CA ASP A 461 -7.33 -14.53 11.21
C ASP A 461 -6.36 -15.62 10.74
N THR A 462 -5.15 -15.65 11.25
CA THR A 462 -4.11 -16.57 10.77
C THR A 462 -4.39 -18.05 11.06
N ASP A 463 -5.37 -18.38 11.89
CA ASP A 463 -5.76 -19.75 12.18
C ASP A 463 -6.94 -20.24 11.33
N VAL A 464 -7.81 -19.32 10.90
CA VAL A 464 -9.07 -19.64 10.21
C VAL A 464 -9.01 -19.26 8.74
N SER A 465 -8.43 -18.09 8.44
CA SER A 465 -8.36 -17.59 7.07
C SER A 465 -7.29 -18.31 6.26
N PRO A 466 -7.56 -18.59 4.96
CA PRO A 466 -6.50 -19.00 4.05
C PRO A 466 -5.46 -17.88 3.89
N TYR A 467 -4.25 -18.24 3.46
CA TYR A 467 -3.15 -17.26 3.33
C TYR A 467 -3.49 -16.14 2.35
N ASP A 468 -3.17 -14.93 2.75
CA ASP A 468 -3.26 -13.72 1.94
C ASP A 468 -2.05 -12.83 2.27
N SER A 469 -1.46 -12.20 1.26
CA SER A 469 -0.30 -11.32 1.46
C SER A 469 -0.64 -10.11 2.32
N GLY A 470 -1.91 -9.71 2.37
CA GLY A 470 -2.39 -8.55 3.09
C GLY A 470 -2.94 -7.47 2.17
N SER A 471 -3.63 -6.50 2.77
CA SER A 471 -4.29 -5.42 2.02
C SER A 471 -3.32 -4.26 1.78
N TYR A 472 -2.50 -4.39 0.75
CA TYR A 472 -1.54 -3.40 0.27
C TYR A 472 -1.38 -3.49 -1.25
N ALA A 473 -0.54 -2.67 -1.87
CA ALA A 473 -0.26 -2.62 -3.32
C ALA A 473 -1.51 -2.54 -4.21
N SER A 474 -2.66 -2.13 -3.65
CA SER A 474 -3.96 -2.09 -4.34
C SER A 474 -4.42 -3.47 -4.87
N SER A 475 -3.98 -4.57 -4.23
CA SER A 475 -4.12 -5.93 -4.75
C SER A 475 -5.45 -6.59 -4.45
N THR A 476 -6.13 -6.25 -3.36
CA THR A 476 -7.24 -7.03 -2.80
C THR A 476 -8.36 -7.29 -3.82
N THR A 477 -8.85 -6.27 -4.52
CA THR A 477 -9.93 -6.44 -5.52
C THR A 477 -9.51 -7.37 -6.65
N TYR A 478 -8.28 -7.20 -7.16
CA TYR A 478 -7.78 -7.98 -8.30
C TYR A 478 -7.34 -9.39 -7.88
N ILE A 479 -6.50 -9.51 -6.86
CA ILE A 479 -5.89 -10.79 -6.46
C ILE A 479 -6.86 -11.62 -5.61
N THR A 480 -7.34 -11.10 -4.48
CA THR A 480 -8.27 -11.85 -3.62
C THR A 480 -9.63 -12.03 -4.30
N GLY A 481 -10.08 -11.03 -5.10
CA GLY A 481 -11.30 -11.15 -5.90
C GLY A 481 -11.24 -12.29 -6.92
N GLN A 482 -10.11 -12.50 -7.60
CA GLN A 482 -9.94 -13.66 -8.50
C GLN A 482 -9.91 -14.99 -7.74
N ALA A 483 -9.40 -15.03 -6.52
CA ALA A 483 -9.52 -16.21 -5.67
C ALA A 483 -10.99 -16.51 -5.32
N VAL A 484 -11.80 -15.47 -5.04
CA VAL A 484 -13.25 -15.61 -4.84
C VAL A 484 -13.94 -16.18 -6.08
N VAL A 485 -13.61 -15.66 -7.27
CA VAL A 485 -14.17 -16.16 -8.54
C VAL A 485 -13.89 -17.65 -8.72
N LYS A 486 -12.64 -18.08 -8.51
CA LYS A 486 -12.25 -19.50 -8.59
C LYS A 486 -12.99 -20.34 -7.56
N ALA A 487 -13.02 -19.91 -6.29
CA ALA A 487 -13.67 -20.63 -5.21
C ALA A 487 -15.17 -20.81 -5.46
N CYS A 488 -15.88 -19.79 -5.93
CA CYS A 488 -17.29 -19.85 -6.30
C CYS A 488 -17.53 -20.82 -7.47
N GLY A 489 -16.67 -20.78 -8.51
CA GLY A 489 -16.76 -21.71 -9.65
C GLY A 489 -16.64 -23.17 -9.21
N GLU A 490 -15.65 -23.50 -8.39
CA GLU A 490 -15.45 -24.83 -7.84
C GLU A 490 -16.59 -25.24 -6.88
N LEU A 491 -17.07 -24.30 -6.05
CA LEU A 491 -18.22 -24.59 -5.16
C LEU A 491 -19.47 -24.92 -5.94
N LYS A 492 -19.77 -24.21 -7.03
CA LYS A 492 -20.91 -24.54 -7.92
C LYS A 492 -20.80 -25.95 -8.48
N GLN A 493 -19.62 -26.35 -8.94
CA GLN A 493 -19.39 -27.70 -9.43
C GLN A 493 -19.67 -28.75 -8.34
N ARG A 494 -19.17 -28.53 -7.12
CA ARG A 494 -19.43 -29.44 -5.98
C ARG A 494 -20.90 -29.51 -5.60
N ILE A 495 -21.60 -28.35 -5.59
CA ILE A 495 -23.06 -28.29 -5.35
C ILE A 495 -23.82 -29.10 -6.42
N CYS A 496 -23.47 -28.93 -7.70
CA CYS A 496 -24.08 -29.67 -8.79
C CYS A 496 -23.80 -31.17 -8.68
N ALA A 497 -22.58 -31.58 -8.34
CA ALA A 497 -22.22 -33.00 -8.15
C ALA A 497 -23.02 -33.67 -7.02
N ILE A 498 -23.25 -32.95 -5.90
CA ILE A 498 -24.09 -33.43 -4.80
C ILE A 498 -25.55 -33.56 -5.28
N ALA A 499 -26.07 -32.53 -5.94
CA ALA A 499 -27.45 -32.52 -6.44
C ALA A 499 -27.71 -33.59 -7.50
N ALA A 500 -26.78 -33.86 -8.42
CA ALA A 500 -26.88 -34.89 -9.43
C ALA A 500 -27.03 -36.27 -8.80
N LYS A 501 -26.25 -36.59 -7.76
CA LYS A 501 -26.41 -37.82 -6.98
C LYS A 501 -27.79 -37.91 -6.32
N MET A 502 -28.29 -36.81 -5.73
CA MET A 502 -29.61 -36.78 -5.09
C MET A 502 -30.73 -36.92 -6.12
N LEU A 503 -30.55 -36.42 -7.33
CA LEU A 503 -31.50 -36.54 -8.46
C LEU A 503 -31.31 -37.79 -9.30
N ASN A 504 -30.34 -38.65 -8.95
CA ASN A 504 -29.99 -39.85 -9.66
C ASN A 504 -29.76 -39.62 -11.18
N CYS A 505 -28.89 -38.68 -11.50
CA CYS A 505 -28.52 -38.33 -12.86
C CYS A 505 -27.04 -37.91 -12.95
N GLU A 506 -26.52 -37.71 -14.18
CA GLU A 506 -25.17 -37.25 -14.42
C GLU A 506 -25.05 -35.73 -14.10
N GLU A 507 -23.83 -35.26 -13.81
CA GLU A 507 -23.56 -33.86 -13.42
C GLU A 507 -23.92 -32.88 -14.55
N GLU A 508 -23.74 -33.25 -15.79
CA GLU A 508 -24.10 -32.44 -16.97
C GLU A 508 -25.63 -32.30 -17.16
N ALA A 509 -26.41 -33.12 -16.48
CA ALA A 509 -27.87 -33.11 -16.54
C ALA A 509 -28.52 -32.18 -15.52
N VAL A 510 -27.73 -31.41 -14.74
CA VAL A 510 -28.25 -30.46 -13.77
C VAL A 510 -27.81 -29.04 -14.08
N VAL A 511 -28.59 -28.05 -13.62
CA VAL A 511 -28.31 -26.64 -13.71
C VAL A 511 -28.47 -26.00 -12.33
N PHE A 512 -27.48 -25.21 -11.93
CA PHE A 512 -27.50 -24.38 -10.73
C PHE A 512 -28.46 -23.21 -10.93
N GLU A 513 -29.37 -23.02 -9.98
CA GLU A 513 -30.29 -21.89 -9.90
C GLU A 513 -30.18 -21.26 -8.50
N ARG A 514 -30.63 -20.04 -8.34
CA ARG A 514 -30.46 -19.21 -7.14
C ARG A 514 -30.62 -19.94 -5.79
N THR A 515 -31.66 -20.77 -5.63
CA THR A 515 -32.02 -21.43 -4.37
C THR A 515 -32.01 -22.94 -4.45
N GLN A 516 -31.72 -23.51 -5.62
CA GLN A 516 -31.81 -24.92 -5.92
C GLN A 516 -30.92 -25.36 -7.07
N VAL A 517 -30.76 -26.64 -7.21
CA VAL A 517 -30.23 -27.25 -8.44
C VAL A 517 -31.32 -28.08 -9.07
N ARG A 518 -31.60 -27.82 -10.35
CA ARG A 518 -32.68 -28.48 -11.10
C ARG A 518 -32.11 -29.40 -12.16
N ARG A 519 -32.79 -30.53 -12.40
CA ARG A 519 -32.50 -31.41 -13.52
C ARG A 519 -32.97 -30.77 -14.82
N ILE A 520 -32.11 -30.72 -15.83
CA ILE A 520 -32.42 -30.13 -17.15
C ILE A 520 -33.59 -30.90 -17.79
N ASN A 521 -34.53 -30.16 -18.38
CA ASN A 521 -35.75 -30.68 -18.99
C ASN A 521 -36.66 -31.51 -18.02
N SER A 522 -36.65 -31.18 -16.74
CA SER A 522 -37.44 -31.82 -15.69
C SER A 522 -37.88 -30.84 -14.64
N GLU A 523 -38.96 -31.11 -13.93
CA GLU A 523 -39.42 -30.38 -12.75
C GLU A 523 -38.69 -30.80 -11.45
N GLN A 524 -37.83 -31.83 -11.54
CA GLN A 524 -37.07 -32.31 -10.39
C GLN A 524 -35.98 -31.31 -9.98
N ALA A 525 -36.02 -30.88 -8.74
CA ALA A 525 -35.03 -29.96 -8.17
C ALA A 525 -34.72 -30.33 -6.73
N VAL A 526 -33.56 -29.91 -6.25
CA VAL A 526 -33.12 -30.04 -4.85
C VAL A 526 -32.72 -28.67 -4.35
N SER A 527 -33.24 -28.24 -3.21
CA SER A 527 -32.90 -26.97 -2.60
C SER A 527 -31.44 -26.94 -2.09
N LEU A 528 -30.84 -25.75 -2.05
CA LEU A 528 -29.49 -25.55 -1.49
C LEU A 528 -29.42 -26.01 -0.01
N THR A 529 -30.48 -25.81 0.77
CA THR A 529 -30.60 -26.33 2.14
C THR A 529 -30.47 -27.84 2.22
N ASN A 530 -31.17 -28.56 1.33
CA ASN A 530 -31.09 -30.03 1.29
C ASN A 530 -29.71 -30.50 0.80
N ILE A 531 -29.10 -29.79 -0.15
CA ILE A 531 -27.74 -30.06 -0.64
C ILE A 531 -26.73 -29.86 0.49
N ALA A 532 -26.83 -28.77 1.22
CA ALA A 532 -25.98 -28.49 2.37
C ALA A 532 -26.08 -29.56 3.44
N TYR A 533 -27.31 -29.94 3.83
CA TYR A 533 -27.55 -31.03 4.77
C TYR A 533 -26.93 -32.35 4.29
N GLN A 534 -27.18 -32.74 3.03
CA GLN A 534 -26.67 -33.97 2.46
C GLN A 534 -25.14 -33.99 2.36
N SER A 535 -24.51 -32.83 2.17
CA SER A 535 -23.04 -32.71 2.16
C SER A 535 -22.41 -33.06 3.51
N GLN A 536 -23.15 -32.87 4.60
CA GLN A 536 -22.68 -33.18 5.96
C GLN A 536 -22.94 -34.62 6.38
N VAL A 537 -24.01 -35.24 5.93
CA VAL A 537 -24.55 -36.47 6.53
C VAL A 537 -24.29 -37.75 5.70
N GLY A 538 -24.02 -37.66 4.43
CA GLY A 538 -23.96 -38.87 3.61
C GLY A 538 -23.08 -38.84 2.38
N ASN A 539 -22.41 -37.72 2.14
CA ASN A 539 -21.56 -37.53 0.99
C ASN A 539 -20.09 -37.36 1.38
N SER A 540 -19.21 -37.86 0.54
CA SER A 540 -17.76 -37.62 0.63
C SER A 540 -17.34 -36.27 0.03
N ILE A 541 -18.30 -35.41 -0.33
CA ILE A 541 -18.06 -34.11 -0.97
C ILE A 541 -18.54 -33.01 -0.02
N SER A 542 -17.64 -32.19 0.43
CA SER A 542 -18.00 -31.02 1.24
C SER A 542 -18.49 -29.88 0.33
N ALA A 543 -19.54 -29.18 0.77
CA ALA A 543 -20.08 -28.00 0.06
C ALA A 543 -19.27 -26.73 0.40
N GLU A 544 -17.96 -26.81 0.26
CA GLU A 544 -17.02 -25.70 0.44
C GLU A 544 -15.88 -25.79 -0.58
N SER A 545 -15.30 -24.66 -0.96
CA SER A 545 -14.11 -24.59 -1.79
C SER A 545 -13.16 -23.50 -1.32
N THR A 546 -11.88 -23.80 -1.39
CA THR A 546 -10.80 -22.85 -1.14
C THR A 546 -9.95 -22.70 -2.38
N ALA A 547 -9.80 -21.48 -2.87
CA ALA A 547 -8.95 -21.19 -4.02
C ALA A 547 -7.93 -20.11 -3.71
N THR A 548 -6.84 -20.16 -4.45
CA THR A 548 -5.72 -19.20 -4.35
C THR A 548 -5.46 -18.59 -5.73
N HIS A 549 -5.07 -17.31 -5.73
CA HIS A 549 -4.66 -16.61 -6.94
C HIS A 549 -3.41 -15.76 -6.69
N SER A 550 -2.54 -15.72 -7.68
CA SER A 550 -1.48 -14.74 -7.89
C SER A 550 -1.48 -14.36 -9.36
N SER A 551 -0.90 -13.22 -9.71
CA SER A 551 -0.88 -12.75 -11.11
C SER A 551 0.55 -12.47 -11.57
N PRO A 552 0.90 -12.86 -12.81
CA PRO A 552 2.18 -12.48 -13.42
C PRO A 552 2.21 -11.04 -13.91
N VAL A 553 1.08 -10.34 -13.92
CA VAL A 553 0.93 -8.96 -14.36
C VAL A 553 0.22 -8.12 -13.32
N SER A 554 0.49 -6.82 -13.33
CA SER A 554 -0.13 -5.83 -12.42
C SER A 554 -0.84 -4.75 -13.24
N PRO A 555 -2.09 -5.00 -13.71
CA PRO A 555 -2.81 -4.09 -14.58
C PRO A 555 -2.97 -2.71 -13.93
N PRO A 556 -2.50 -1.61 -14.55
CA PRO A 556 -2.60 -0.30 -13.94
C PRO A 556 -3.98 0.33 -14.16
N PRO A 557 -4.62 0.89 -13.12
CA PRO A 557 -5.61 1.94 -13.29
C PRO A 557 -4.94 3.23 -13.73
N TYR A 558 -5.67 4.06 -14.50
CA TYR A 558 -5.21 5.36 -14.97
C TYR A 558 -6.14 6.48 -14.52
N MET A 559 -5.59 7.69 -14.40
CA MET A 559 -6.35 8.87 -14.01
C MET A 559 -5.82 10.12 -14.73
N VAL A 560 -6.75 11.01 -15.10
CA VAL A 560 -6.46 12.41 -15.41
C VAL A 560 -7.11 13.27 -14.35
N GLY A 561 -6.33 14.17 -13.73
CA GLY A 561 -6.81 15.17 -12.78
C GLY A 561 -6.63 16.57 -13.31
N MET A 562 -7.65 17.42 -13.14
CA MET A 562 -7.60 18.86 -13.43
C MET A 562 -8.03 19.64 -12.21
N VAL A 563 -7.31 20.71 -11.92
CA VAL A 563 -7.57 21.57 -10.75
C VAL A 563 -7.59 23.04 -11.15
N GLU A 564 -8.58 23.80 -10.70
CA GLU A 564 -8.60 25.26 -10.81
C GLU A 564 -8.22 25.87 -9.47
N ILE A 565 -7.29 26.79 -9.50
CA ILE A 565 -6.79 27.50 -8.32
C ILE A 565 -6.92 29.01 -8.45
N GLU A 566 -7.05 29.67 -7.30
CA GLU A 566 -6.82 31.10 -7.15
C GLU A 566 -5.58 31.32 -6.28
N LEU A 567 -4.60 32.03 -6.82
CA LEU A 567 -3.38 32.41 -6.13
C LEU A 567 -3.42 33.88 -5.74
N ASP A 568 -3.22 34.19 -4.47
CA ASP A 568 -2.91 35.53 -3.99
C ASP A 568 -1.40 35.75 -4.12
N LYS A 569 -1.01 36.62 -5.07
CA LYS A 569 0.40 36.94 -5.36
C LYS A 569 1.14 37.64 -4.23
N LEU A 570 0.41 38.27 -3.29
CA LEU A 570 1.01 38.98 -2.18
C LEU A 570 1.36 38.06 -1.01
N THR A 571 0.51 37.06 -0.76
CA THR A 571 0.67 36.17 0.39
C THR A 571 1.18 34.77 0.01
N GLY A 572 1.10 34.40 -1.27
CA GLY A 572 1.37 33.06 -1.76
C GLY A 572 0.25 32.07 -1.43
N LYS A 573 -0.88 32.52 -0.87
CA LYS A 573 -2.00 31.65 -0.54
C LYS A 573 -2.64 31.10 -1.81
N VAL A 574 -2.85 29.77 -1.83
CA VAL A 574 -3.57 29.06 -2.89
C VAL A 574 -4.90 28.58 -2.36
N ASP A 575 -5.98 28.96 -3.04
CA ASP A 575 -7.33 28.44 -2.81
C ASP A 575 -7.71 27.52 -3.98
N ILE A 576 -8.10 26.26 -3.70
CA ILE A 576 -8.63 25.33 -4.70
C ILE A 576 -10.10 25.70 -4.93
N LEU A 577 -10.45 26.00 -6.17
CA LEU A 577 -11.80 26.39 -6.55
C LEU A 577 -12.62 25.21 -7.05
N ASP A 578 -11.98 24.31 -7.80
CA ASP A 578 -12.61 23.11 -8.36
C ASP A 578 -11.55 22.05 -8.63
N TYR A 579 -11.93 20.78 -8.51
CA TYR A 579 -11.11 19.63 -8.85
C TYR A 579 -11.93 18.59 -9.58
N MET A 580 -11.46 18.15 -10.73
CA MET A 580 -12.07 17.07 -11.49
C MET A 580 -11.07 15.94 -11.71
N ALA A 581 -11.54 14.71 -11.54
CA ALA A 581 -10.78 13.52 -11.89
C ALA A 581 -11.63 12.59 -12.76
N VAL A 582 -11.03 12.06 -13.81
CA VAL A 582 -11.58 10.96 -14.60
C VAL A 582 -10.65 9.77 -14.47
N VAL A 583 -11.21 8.64 -14.04
CA VAL A 583 -10.46 7.44 -13.67
C VAL A 583 -10.88 6.27 -14.54
N ASP A 584 -9.92 5.59 -15.13
CA ASP A 584 -10.07 4.26 -15.70
C ASP A 584 -9.63 3.21 -14.67
N CYS A 585 -10.58 2.56 -14.04
CA CYS A 585 -10.35 1.43 -13.12
C CYS A 585 -10.95 0.12 -13.67
N GLY A 586 -11.23 0.04 -14.96
CA GLY A 586 -11.99 -1.04 -15.57
C GLY A 586 -13.46 -1.04 -15.12
N ILE A 587 -14.03 -2.22 -14.91
CA ILE A 587 -15.41 -2.36 -14.42
C ILE A 587 -15.43 -2.30 -12.89
N PRO A 588 -15.98 -1.23 -12.28
CA PRO A 588 -16.02 -1.12 -10.82
C PRO A 588 -17.04 -2.11 -10.25
N ILE A 589 -16.61 -2.96 -9.31
CA ILE A 589 -17.51 -3.91 -8.60
C ILE A 589 -18.57 -3.14 -7.80
N ASN A 590 -18.16 -2.03 -7.18
CA ASN A 590 -19.06 -1.10 -6.49
C ASN A 590 -18.69 0.34 -6.89
N PRO A 591 -19.45 0.98 -7.78
CA PRO A 591 -19.15 2.34 -8.25
C PRO A 591 -19.11 3.40 -7.13
N ALA A 592 -19.95 3.27 -6.12
CA ALA A 592 -19.99 4.21 -5.01
C ALA A 592 -18.71 4.12 -4.16
N LEU A 593 -18.25 2.91 -3.84
CA LEU A 593 -17.01 2.70 -3.09
C LEU A 593 -15.78 3.11 -3.92
N ALA A 594 -15.76 2.83 -5.23
CA ALA A 594 -14.68 3.26 -6.11
C ALA A 594 -14.56 4.79 -6.16
N ARG A 595 -15.70 5.50 -6.26
CA ARG A 595 -15.75 6.95 -6.20
C ARG A 595 -15.22 7.50 -4.88
N ILE A 596 -15.68 6.97 -3.74
CA ILE A 596 -15.23 7.40 -2.40
C ILE A 596 -13.71 7.19 -2.24
N GLN A 597 -13.15 6.08 -2.76
CA GLN A 597 -11.71 5.85 -2.72
C GLN A 597 -10.93 6.86 -3.58
N THR A 598 -11.46 7.26 -4.74
CA THR A 598 -10.88 8.30 -5.59
C THR A 598 -10.90 9.65 -4.89
N GLU A 599 -12.07 10.08 -4.40
CA GLU A 599 -12.24 11.35 -3.66
C GLU A 599 -11.33 11.42 -2.42
N GLY A 600 -11.26 10.33 -1.65
CA GLY A 600 -10.36 10.23 -0.49
C GLY A 600 -8.89 10.35 -0.85
N GLY A 601 -8.45 9.79 -2.00
CA GLY A 601 -7.09 9.95 -2.50
C GLY A 601 -6.77 11.39 -2.92
N ILE A 602 -7.71 12.05 -3.59
CA ILE A 602 -7.58 13.46 -4.00
C ILE A 602 -7.43 14.37 -2.78
N VAL A 603 -8.28 14.20 -1.76
CA VAL A 603 -8.20 15.01 -0.53
C VAL A 603 -6.86 14.82 0.18
N GLN A 604 -6.33 13.60 0.25
CA GLN A 604 -4.97 13.39 0.75
C GLN A 604 -3.93 14.11 -0.11
N GLY A 605 -4.02 14.05 -1.44
CA GLY A 605 -3.13 14.77 -2.35
C GLY A 605 -3.15 16.29 -2.13
N ILE A 606 -4.32 16.88 -1.88
CA ILE A 606 -4.49 18.30 -1.54
C ILE A 606 -3.79 18.59 -0.20
N GLY A 607 -4.00 17.76 0.83
CA GLY A 607 -3.33 17.89 2.12
C GLY A 607 -1.82 17.88 2.00
N HIS A 608 -1.27 16.92 1.26
CA HIS A 608 0.17 16.80 1.00
C HIS A 608 0.76 18.06 0.31
N THR A 609 0.02 18.62 -0.62
CA THR A 609 0.50 19.76 -1.42
C THR A 609 0.48 21.06 -0.62
N LEU A 610 -0.58 21.31 0.15
CA LEU A 610 -0.86 22.63 0.73
C LEU A 610 -0.68 22.71 2.24
N MET A 611 -0.78 21.62 3.00
CA MET A 611 -1.00 21.69 4.44
C MET A 611 -0.04 20.84 5.28
N GLU A 612 0.44 19.69 4.75
CA GLU A 612 1.13 18.70 5.56
C GLU A 612 2.65 18.78 5.40
N ASN A 613 3.35 18.65 6.51
CA ASN A 613 4.80 18.56 6.56
C ASN A 613 5.25 18.01 7.91
N VAL A 614 6.17 17.04 7.91
CA VAL A 614 6.91 16.65 9.10
C VAL A 614 8.14 17.54 9.19
N THR A 615 8.26 18.27 10.27
CA THR A 615 9.39 19.18 10.50
C THR A 615 10.23 18.69 11.68
N TYR A 616 11.51 18.84 11.55
CA TYR A 616 12.48 18.51 12.60
C TYR A 616 13.15 19.79 13.09
N ASN A 617 13.56 19.80 14.35
CA ASN A 617 14.42 20.86 14.87
C ASN A 617 15.88 20.57 14.48
N ASP A 618 16.80 21.47 14.85
CA ASP A 618 18.24 21.36 14.52
C ASP A 618 18.93 20.12 15.12
N SER A 619 18.25 19.40 16.01
CA SER A 619 18.75 18.21 16.66
C SER A 619 18.13 16.91 16.13
N GLY A 620 17.17 16.95 15.19
CA GLY A 620 16.45 15.83 14.59
C GLY A 620 15.11 15.54 15.26
#